data_82c9864b87544adb11f53148e0e22491
#
_entry.id   82c9864b87544adb11f53148e0e22491
#
_cell.length_a   1.000
_cell.length_b   1.000
_cell.length_c   1.000
_cell.angle_alpha   90.00
_cell.angle_beta   90.00
_cell.angle_gamma   90.00
#
_symmetry.space_group_name_H-M   'P 1'
#
loop_
_entity.id
_entity.type
_entity.pdbx_description
1 polymer ?
#
loop_
_entity_poly.entity_id
_entity_poly.type
_entity_poly.pdbx_seq_one_letter_code
_entity_poly.pdbx_strand_id
1 'polypeptide(L)'
;MDKKIRIIIAVLSFFVAAIVVVTPGVFAQTSAPASAAAALSSAAQTTEEKVDPRAYAEWIYSVFNYVYSNYIDEVDPKVLYEGAMRGLMDAFGDPHTQYLDSSQQRTMDDTVNGSFGGVGLLISKLTVSTPDDPAYVLVSSPLKGTPGWYAGIESGDLIIAINDIDTSTITMDEVLGLLRGPIGTTVEVRIRRGKNMEFSVVLERALIETVTVEYGMIKESPGKTGYLKLLDFSGLTDKKVQEALDYFKEQNYDSLIIDLRGNGGGLLSGAEFVADKFISEGVIVSTKGRNGVVKSTYKASARRTVVPQGLPIVVLIDSSSASASEVLAGALKDAKVAYLIGERSFGKGSVQQSLVLGFNDGAKYTVEKYYSPTDCNIDGIGIPPDLEVSFPEMSDADQEVYIKLMNDNILYPYVQEHPGMSEDDVAAYAEELSKDYPMDKFFLRRIIRIYANRTREDPLYDYEFDVQLKTAIDTVMRKDFAQLLASVKTLKDLEIEREAAEAVTE
;
A
#
# COMPACT_ATOMS: atom_id res chain seq x y z
N MET A 1 -23.52 10.94 -34.80
CA MET A 1 -23.54 9.70 -34.03
C MET A 1 -23.10 8.57 -34.95
N ASP A 2 -21.91 8.08 -34.74
CA ASP A 2 -21.11 7.29 -35.68
C ASP A 2 -21.66 5.86 -35.84
N LYS A 3 -21.58 5.31 -37.06
CA LYS A 3 -22.07 3.96 -37.41
C LYS A 3 -21.48 2.84 -36.54
N LYS A 4 -20.31 3.06 -35.95
CA LYS A 4 -19.65 2.13 -35.02
C LYS A 4 -20.36 2.00 -33.66
N ILE A 5 -21.03 3.04 -33.18
CA ILE A 5 -21.79 3.01 -31.92
C ILE A 5 -23.10 2.25 -32.07
N ARG A 6 -23.69 2.22 -33.27
CA ARG A 6 -24.91 1.46 -33.53
C ARG A 6 -24.70 -0.05 -33.59
N ILE A 7 -23.51 -0.51 -33.94
CA ILE A 7 -23.19 -1.96 -33.98
C ILE A 7 -22.94 -2.51 -32.56
N ILE A 8 -22.38 -1.70 -31.66
CA ILE A 8 -22.14 -2.12 -30.26
C ILE A 8 -23.46 -2.24 -29.49
N ILE A 9 -24.44 -1.38 -29.75
CA ILE A 9 -25.77 -1.45 -29.12
C ILE A 9 -26.60 -2.64 -29.67
N ALA A 10 -26.39 -3.01 -30.91
CA ALA A 10 -27.12 -4.17 -31.52
C ALA A 10 -26.57 -5.53 -31.04
N VAL A 11 -25.30 -5.62 -30.63
CA VAL A 11 -24.70 -6.86 -30.10
C VAL A 11 -25.03 -7.08 -28.62
N LEU A 12 -25.27 -6.02 -27.85
CA LEU A 12 -25.71 -6.14 -26.44
C LEU A 12 -27.21 -6.47 -26.30
N SER A 13 -28.03 -6.33 -27.35
CA SER A 13 -29.47 -6.62 -27.31
C SER A 13 -29.82 -8.07 -27.68
N PHE A 14 -28.84 -8.91 -28.03
CA PHE A 14 -29.07 -10.29 -28.45
C PHE A 14 -28.76 -11.35 -27.38
N PHE A 15 -28.35 -10.94 -26.17
CA PHE A 15 -28.02 -11.87 -25.08
C PHE A 15 -29.05 -11.91 -23.93
N VAL A 16 -30.20 -11.31 -24.10
CA VAL A 16 -31.30 -11.37 -23.11
C VAL A 16 -32.57 -11.87 -23.78
N ALA A 17 -32.60 -13.12 -24.22
CA ALA A 17 -33.83 -13.88 -24.46
C ALA A 17 -33.53 -15.37 -24.68
N ALA A 18 -32.99 -16.03 -23.67
CA ALA A 18 -33.20 -17.46 -23.49
C ALA A 18 -34.08 -17.64 -22.27
N ILE A 19 -35.37 -17.28 -22.41
CA ILE A 19 -36.39 -17.74 -21.48
C ILE A 19 -36.49 -19.24 -21.71
N VAL A 20 -35.93 -20.03 -20.81
CA VAL A 20 -36.20 -21.45 -20.70
C VAL A 20 -37.64 -21.58 -20.26
N VAL A 21 -38.55 -21.81 -21.23
CA VAL A 21 -39.88 -22.30 -20.93
C VAL A 21 -39.73 -23.75 -20.44
N VAL A 22 -39.71 -23.91 -19.13
CA VAL A 22 -39.81 -25.23 -18.50
C VAL A 22 -41.25 -25.69 -18.69
N THR A 23 -41.50 -26.52 -19.71
CA THR A 23 -42.73 -27.29 -19.81
C THR A 23 -42.76 -28.32 -18.68
N PRO A 24 -43.88 -28.45 -17.92
CA PRO A 24 -44.02 -29.48 -16.89
C PRO A 24 -44.28 -30.82 -17.58
N GLY A 25 -43.26 -31.64 -17.68
CA GLY A 25 -43.45 -32.98 -18.17
C GLY A 25 -42.14 -33.65 -18.56
N VAL A 26 -41.64 -34.45 -17.69
CA VAL A 26 -40.63 -35.50 -17.70
C VAL A 26 -39.50 -35.22 -16.70
N PHE A 27 -39.83 -35.38 -15.41
CA PHE A 27 -38.81 -35.74 -14.43
C PHE A 27 -38.91 -37.23 -14.16
N ALA A 28 -38.01 -38.00 -14.74
CA ALA A 28 -37.74 -39.35 -14.28
C ALA A 28 -37.18 -39.27 -12.85
N GLN A 29 -37.79 -39.96 -11.93
CA GLN A 29 -37.45 -40.06 -10.53
C GLN A 29 -36.04 -40.58 -10.35
N THR A 30 -35.11 -39.67 -9.95
CA THR A 30 -34.00 -40.03 -9.11
C THR A 30 -34.26 -39.33 -7.78
N SER A 31 -34.35 -40.13 -6.72
CA SER A 31 -34.76 -39.73 -5.38
C SER A 31 -33.76 -38.73 -4.78
N ALA A 32 -34.00 -37.43 -4.95
CA ALA A 32 -33.47 -36.43 -4.03
C ALA A 32 -34.24 -36.53 -2.70
N PRO A 33 -33.61 -36.37 -1.55
CA PRO A 33 -34.33 -36.41 -0.29
C PRO A 33 -35.39 -35.34 -0.28
N ALA A 34 -36.65 -35.72 -0.09
CA ALA A 34 -37.84 -34.87 -0.10
C ALA A 34 -37.77 -33.66 0.87
N SER A 35 -36.77 -33.63 1.74
CA SER A 35 -36.55 -32.55 2.69
C SER A 35 -35.99 -31.26 2.07
N ALA A 36 -35.17 -31.33 0.99
CA ALA A 36 -34.57 -30.12 0.39
C ALA A 36 -35.58 -29.36 -0.49
N ALA A 37 -36.41 -30.08 -1.26
CA ALA A 37 -37.43 -29.46 -2.11
C ALA A 37 -38.62 -28.90 -1.30
N ALA A 38 -38.98 -29.52 -0.19
CA ALA A 38 -40.01 -29.03 0.72
C ALA A 38 -39.56 -27.78 1.49
N ALA A 39 -38.25 -27.68 1.84
CA ALA A 39 -37.68 -26.48 2.45
C ALA A 39 -37.66 -25.27 1.50
N LEU A 40 -37.39 -25.50 0.19
CA LEU A 40 -37.41 -24.43 -0.82
C LEU A 40 -38.83 -23.82 -1.05
N SER A 41 -39.89 -24.61 -0.89
CA SER A 41 -41.24 -24.11 -1.11
C SER A 41 -41.86 -23.42 0.10
N SER A 42 -41.43 -23.70 1.32
CA SER A 42 -41.98 -23.11 2.56
C SER A 42 -41.40 -21.75 2.90
N ALA A 43 -40.23 -21.41 2.37
CA ALA A 43 -39.53 -20.12 2.63
C ALA A 43 -40.14 -18.95 1.82
N ALA A 44 -41.01 -19.17 0.86
CA ALA A 44 -41.57 -18.14 -0.03
C ALA A 44 -42.78 -17.36 0.58
N GLN A 45 -43.17 -17.61 1.82
CA GLN A 45 -44.35 -17.01 2.45
C GLN A 45 -44.12 -16.51 3.87
N THR A 46 -43.10 -15.71 4.14
CA THR A 46 -43.00 -15.02 5.43
C THR A 46 -42.82 -13.54 5.26
N THR A 47 -43.78 -12.78 5.74
CA THR A 47 -43.72 -11.38 6.17
C THR A 47 -42.45 -11.09 6.94
N GLU A 48 -41.90 -9.87 6.85
CA GLU A 48 -40.67 -9.27 7.42
C GLU A 48 -40.33 -9.64 8.88
N GLU A 49 -40.39 -10.88 9.28
CA GLU A 49 -39.75 -11.35 10.50
C GLU A 49 -38.25 -11.41 10.24
N LYS A 50 -37.44 -10.75 11.06
CA LYS A 50 -35.96 -10.80 10.99
C LYS A 50 -35.53 -12.27 11.07
N VAL A 51 -35.21 -12.85 9.92
CA VAL A 51 -34.73 -14.23 9.83
C VAL A 51 -33.42 -14.32 10.61
N ASP A 52 -33.29 -15.33 11.45
CA ASP A 52 -32.05 -15.60 12.20
C ASP A 52 -30.90 -15.76 11.20
N PRO A 53 -29.77 -15.05 11.36
CA PRO A 53 -28.58 -15.21 10.51
C PRO A 53 -28.13 -16.66 10.33
N ARG A 54 -28.39 -17.54 11.31
CA ARG A 54 -28.09 -18.98 11.24
C ARG A 54 -28.84 -19.66 10.11
N ALA A 55 -30.12 -19.33 9.89
CA ALA A 55 -30.90 -19.91 8.82
C ALA A 55 -30.31 -19.60 7.44
N TYR A 56 -29.78 -18.39 7.21
CA TYR A 56 -29.09 -18.04 5.99
C TYR A 56 -27.77 -18.84 5.82
N ALA A 57 -27.03 -19.04 6.88
CA ALA A 57 -25.78 -19.83 6.84
C ALA A 57 -26.07 -21.30 6.50
N GLU A 58 -27.14 -21.89 7.05
CA GLU A 58 -27.59 -23.26 6.73
C GLU A 58 -28.02 -23.40 5.27
N TRP A 59 -28.65 -22.36 4.71
CA TRP A 59 -29.01 -22.32 3.29
C TRP A 59 -27.78 -22.26 2.40
N ILE A 60 -26.81 -21.41 2.71
CA ILE A 60 -25.54 -21.30 1.97
C ILE A 60 -24.85 -22.69 1.96
N TYR A 61 -24.76 -23.35 3.12
CA TYR A 61 -24.19 -24.69 3.22
C TYR A 61 -24.94 -25.72 2.37
N SER A 62 -26.28 -25.70 2.39
CA SER A 62 -27.11 -26.62 1.63
C SER A 62 -26.95 -26.41 0.11
N VAL A 63 -26.96 -25.16 -0.34
CA VAL A 63 -26.75 -24.82 -1.76
C VAL A 63 -25.34 -25.20 -2.21
N PHE A 64 -24.32 -24.95 -1.39
CA PHE A 64 -22.93 -25.32 -1.67
C PHE A 64 -22.82 -26.82 -1.95
N ASN A 65 -23.34 -27.66 -1.03
CA ASN A 65 -23.31 -29.12 -1.19
C ASN A 65 -24.09 -29.59 -2.40
N TYR A 66 -25.26 -29.01 -2.64
CA TYR A 66 -26.10 -29.39 -3.78
C TYR A 66 -25.42 -29.08 -5.11
N VAL A 67 -24.87 -27.86 -5.27
CA VAL A 67 -24.19 -27.46 -6.50
C VAL A 67 -22.93 -28.30 -6.70
N TYR A 68 -22.09 -28.46 -5.67
CA TYR A 68 -20.89 -29.27 -5.73
C TYR A 68 -21.15 -30.70 -6.18
N SER A 69 -22.24 -31.31 -5.70
CA SER A 69 -22.56 -32.71 -6.01
C SER A 69 -23.25 -32.94 -7.36
N ASN A 70 -23.83 -31.89 -7.96
CA ASN A 70 -24.67 -32.01 -9.15
C ASN A 70 -24.21 -31.20 -10.37
N TYR A 71 -23.12 -30.39 -10.22
CA TYR A 71 -22.56 -29.67 -11.36
C TYR A 71 -22.01 -30.65 -12.40
N ILE A 72 -22.12 -30.29 -13.69
CA ILE A 72 -21.79 -31.20 -14.79
C ILE A 72 -20.32 -31.56 -14.86
N ASP A 73 -19.44 -30.64 -14.47
CA ASP A 73 -17.97 -30.83 -14.46
C ASP A 73 -17.48 -30.96 -13.02
N GLU A 74 -16.31 -31.59 -12.85
CA GLU A 74 -15.62 -31.57 -11.55
C GLU A 74 -15.15 -30.16 -11.21
N VAL A 75 -15.49 -29.70 -10.02
CA VAL A 75 -15.10 -28.37 -9.50
C VAL A 75 -14.30 -28.56 -8.21
N ASP A 76 -13.19 -27.85 -8.09
CA ASP A 76 -12.47 -27.79 -6.81
C ASP A 76 -13.36 -27.09 -5.75
N PRO A 77 -13.68 -27.75 -4.63
CA PRO A 77 -14.49 -27.17 -3.56
C PRO A 77 -13.87 -25.89 -2.98
N LYS A 78 -12.56 -25.73 -3.09
CA LYS A 78 -11.85 -24.52 -2.68
C LYS A 78 -12.28 -23.31 -3.51
N VAL A 79 -12.43 -23.46 -4.83
CA VAL A 79 -12.87 -22.37 -5.73
C VAL A 79 -14.28 -21.91 -5.35
N LEU A 80 -15.20 -22.83 -5.05
CA LEU A 80 -16.54 -22.50 -4.60
C LEU A 80 -16.53 -21.80 -3.24
N TYR A 81 -15.72 -22.27 -2.31
CA TYR A 81 -15.55 -21.66 -1.00
C TYR A 81 -15.02 -20.23 -1.11
N GLU A 82 -13.92 -20.03 -1.82
CA GLU A 82 -13.33 -18.69 -2.01
C GLU A 82 -14.32 -17.73 -2.70
N GLY A 83 -15.05 -18.21 -3.71
CA GLY A 83 -16.10 -17.44 -4.39
C GLY A 83 -17.22 -17.01 -3.44
N ALA A 84 -17.68 -17.91 -2.57
CA ALA A 84 -18.69 -17.62 -1.56
C ALA A 84 -18.19 -16.60 -0.52
N MET A 85 -16.93 -16.73 -0.07
CA MET A 85 -16.32 -15.82 0.90
C MET A 85 -16.09 -14.43 0.32
N ARG A 86 -15.64 -14.32 -0.94
CA ARG A 86 -15.54 -13.04 -1.66
C ARG A 86 -16.91 -12.36 -1.74
N GLY A 87 -17.93 -13.07 -2.22
CA GLY A 87 -19.29 -12.52 -2.31
C GLY A 87 -19.87 -12.10 -0.97
N LEU A 88 -19.56 -12.81 0.11
CA LEU A 88 -19.98 -12.43 1.46
C LEU A 88 -19.33 -11.11 1.91
N MET A 89 -18.05 -10.92 1.64
CA MET A 89 -17.34 -9.67 2.00
C MET A 89 -17.78 -8.50 1.10
N ASP A 90 -17.92 -8.73 -0.20
CA ASP A 90 -18.34 -7.71 -1.17
C ASP A 90 -19.76 -7.17 -0.89
N ALA A 91 -20.63 -7.97 -0.26
CA ALA A 91 -21.98 -7.57 0.11
C ALA A 91 -22.05 -6.41 1.11
N PHE A 92 -20.96 -6.10 1.82
CA PHE A 92 -20.89 -4.93 2.71
C PHE A 92 -20.78 -3.61 1.93
N GLY A 93 -20.35 -3.63 0.66
CA GLY A 93 -20.12 -2.41 -0.13
C GLY A 93 -18.99 -1.53 0.39
N ASP A 94 -18.15 -2.08 1.27
CA ASP A 94 -17.01 -1.41 1.87
C ASP A 94 -15.72 -1.87 1.16
N PRO A 95 -15.00 -0.98 0.46
CA PRO A 95 -13.80 -1.34 -0.30
C PRO A 95 -12.66 -1.84 0.60
N HIS A 96 -12.74 -1.63 1.91
CA HIS A 96 -11.76 -2.08 2.89
C HIS A 96 -12.11 -3.43 3.53
N THR A 97 -13.34 -3.94 3.29
CA THR A 97 -13.80 -5.24 3.75
C THR A 97 -13.63 -6.25 2.62
N GLN A 98 -12.77 -7.25 2.82
CA GLN A 98 -12.43 -8.22 1.78
C GLN A 98 -12.04 -9.57 2.34
N TYR A 99 -12.30 -10.63 1.56
CA TYR A 99 -11.71 -11.94 1.78
C TYR A 99 -10.24 -11.92 1.32
N LEU A 100 -9.39 -12.57 2.10
CA LEU A 100 -7.97 -12.74 1.82
C LEU A 100 -7.69 -14.22 1.57
N ASP A 101 -7.27 -14.59 0.38
CA ASP A 101 -6.77 -15.92 0.14
C ASP A 101 -5.45 -16.16 0.91
N SER A 102 -4.93 -17.39 0.87
CA SER A 102 -3.75 -17.77 1.65
C SER A 102 -2.49 -16.97 1.32
N SER A 103 -2.38 -16.45 0.10
CA SER A 103 -1.27 -15.59 -0.33
C SER A 103 -1.43 -14.17 0.21
N GLN A 104 -2.62 -13.61 0.06
CA GLN A 104 -2.97 -12.28 0.55
C GLN A 104 -2.89 -12.21 2.09
N GLN A 105 -3.37 -13.26 2.79
CA GLN A 105 -3.24 -13.36 4.26
C GLN A 105 -1.79 -13.37 4.68
N ARG A 106 -0.94 -14.15 4.03
CA ARG A 106 0.51 -14.20 4.30
C ARG A 106 1.17 -12.85 4.08
N THR A 107 0.85 -12.18 2.97
CA THR A 107 1.39 -10.84 2.67
C THR A 107 0.98 -9.83 3.75
N MET A 108 -0.26 -9.91 4.22
CA MET A 108 -0.75 -9.07 5.32
C MET A 108 0.00 -9.35 6.62
N ASP A 109 0.20 -10.62 6.96
CA ASP A 109 0.95 -11.01 8.17
C ASP A 109 2.41 -10.51 8.12
N ASP A 110 3.07 -10.62 6.96
CA ASP A 110 4.43 -10.11 6.75
C ASP A 110 4.50 -8.58 6.91
N THR A 111 3.53 -7.86 6.35
CA THR A 111 3.43 -6.39 6.50
C THR A 111 3.21 -6.01 7.97
N VAL A 112 2.30 -6.67 8.66
CA VAL A 112 2.02 -6.44 10.08
C VAL A 112 3.27 -6.68 10.93
N ASN A 113 3.98 -7.80 10.70
CA ASN A 113 5.19 -8.12 11.45
C ASN A 113 6.39 -7.25 11.04
N GLY A 114 6.40 -6.72 9.82
CA GLY A 114 7.54 -6.00 9.24
C GLY A 114 8.74 -6.90 8.95
N SER A 115 8.54 -8.23 8.97
CA SER A 115 9.60 -9.20 8.72
C SER A 115 9.04 -10.58 8.36
N PHE A 116 9.79 -11.35 7.60
CA PHE A 116 9.43 -12.71 7.21
C PHE A 116 10.67 -13.60 7.05
N GLY A 117 10.48 -14.92 7.13
CA GLY A 117 11.52 -15.87 6.81
C GLY A 117 11.67 -16.04 5.29
N GLY A 118 12.85 -15.77 4.74
CA GLY A 118 13.07 -15.85 3.31
C GLY A 118 14.53 -15.68 2.89
N VAL A 119 14.75 -15.45 1.60
CA VAL A 119 16.09 -15.38 1.01
C VAL A 119 16.52 -13.94 0.64
N GLY A 120 15.63 -12.96 0.76
CA GLY A 120 15.95 -11.53 0.56
C GLY A 120 16.20 -11.14 -0.90
N LEU A 121 15.30 -11.53 -1.80
CA LEU A 121 15.32 -11.14 -3.20
C LEU A 121 14.05 -10.36 -3.56
N LEU A 122 14.21 -9.20 -4.19
CA LEU A 122 13.13 -8.51 -4.88
C LEU A 122 12.98 -9.17 -6.25
N ILE A 123 11.79 -9.69 -6.53
CA ILE A 123 11.54 -10.48 -7.72
C ILE A 123 10.29 -10.02 -8.47
N SER A 124 10.28 -10.26 -9.77
CA SER A 124 9.13 -10.06 -10.64
C SER A 124 8.97 -11.23 -11.60
N LYS A 125 7.78 -11.39 -12.19
CA LYS A 125 7.49 -12.47 -13.13
C LYS A 125 6.44 -12.02 -14.13
N LEU A 126 6.60 -12.40 -15.39
CA LEU A 126 5.55 -12.21 -16.40
C LEU A 126 4.35 -13.08 -16.07
N THR A 127 3.16 -12.59 -16.36
CA THR A 127 1.90 -13.32 -16.10
C THR A 127 1.62 -14.41 -17.14
N VAL A 128 2.22 -14.30 -18.32
CA VAL A 128 2.04 -15.25 -19.43
C VAL A 128 3.39 -15.80 -19.84
N SER A 129 3.52 -17.13 -19.86
CA SER A 129 4.69 -17.85 -20.36
C SER A 129 4.44 -18.31 -21.79
N THR A 130 5.39 -18.11 -22.69
CA THR A 130 5.37 -18.62 -24.05
C THR A 130 6.58 -19.53 -24.31
N PRO A 131 6.56 -20.42 -25.32
CA PRO A 131 7.71 -21.27 -25.65
C PRO A 131 8.96 -20.46 -26.02
N ASP A 132 8.79 -19.29 -26.63
CA ASP A 132 9.91 -18.44 -27.07
C ASP A 132 10.37 -17.46 -25.97
N ASP A 133 9.48 -17.14 -25.01
CA ASP A 133 9.76 -16.28 -23.85
C ASP A 133 9.11 -16.88 -22.59
N PRO A 134 9.77 -17.89 -21.97
CA PRO A 134 9.28 -18.51 -20.75
C PRO A 134 9.25 -17.50 -19.61
N ALA A 135 8.13 -17.41 -18.89
CA ALA A 135 7.92 -16.49 -17.78
C ALA A 135 8.72 -16.91 -16.52
N TYR A 136 10.04 -16.95 -16.62
CA TYR A 136 10.92 -17.16 -15.47
C TYR A 136 10.83 -15.98 -14.49
N VAL A 137 11.28 -16.22 -13.27
CA VAL A 137 11.32 -15.20 -12.23
C VAL A 137 12.56 -14.32 -12.40
N LEU A 138 12.36 -13.04 -12.65
CA LEU A 138 13.42 -12.06 -12.73
C LEU A 138 13.80 -11.55 -11.34
N VAL A 139 15.07 -11.58 -10.98
CA VAL A 139 15.61 -10.89 -9.81
C VAL A 139 15.77 -9.41 -10.17
N SER A 140 14.91 -8.56 -9.59
CA SER A 140 15.03 -7.11 -9.73
C SER A 140 16.22 -6.58 -8.93
N SER A 141 16.40 -7.07 -7.70
CA SER A 141 17.54 -6.75 -6.84
C SER A 141 17.64 -7.72 -5.66
N PRO A 142 18.84 -8.15 -5.24
CA PRO A 142 19.05 -8.76 -3.94
C PRO A 142 19.08 -7.68 -2.85
N LEU A 143 18.45 -7.94 -1.71
CA LEU A 143 18.50 -7.07 -0.54
C LEU A 143 19.85 -7.23 0.16
N LYS A 144 20.55 -6.11 0.40
CA LYS A 144 21.87 -6.09 1.03
C LYS A 144 21.85 -6.76 2.40
N GLY A 145 22.82 -7.62 2.67
CA GLY A 145 22.93 -8.31 3.96
C GLY A 145 22.01 -9.53 4.12
N THR A 146 21.37 -9.99 3.06
CA THR A 146 20.47 -11.16 3.06
C THR A 146 21.12 -12.38 2.41
N PRO A 147 20.56 -13.59 2.58
CA PRO A 147 21.11 -14.81 1.99
C PRO A 147 21.33 -14.70 0.47
N GLY A 148 20.37 -14.16 -0.28
CA GLY A 148 20.51 -13.99 -1.73
C GLY A 148 21.65 -13.04 -2.12
N TRP A 149 21.86 -11.98 -1.33
CA TRP A 149 22.95 -11.04 -1.53
C TRP A 149 24.33 -11.69 -1.26
N TYR A 150 24.47 -12.42 -0.14
CA TYR A 150 25.71 -13.11 0.22
C TYR A 150 26.06 -14.23 -0.76
N ALA A 151 25.05 -14.83 -1.40
CA ALA A 151 25.23 -15.87 -2.40
C ALA A 151 25.67 -15.33 -3.76
N GLY A 152 25.81 -13.99 -3.93
CA GLY A 152 26.23 -13.37 -5.17
C GLY A 152 25.17 -13.40 -6.28
N ILE A 153 23.89 -13.48 -5.92
CA ILE A 153 22.79 -13.28 -6.86
C ILE A 153 22.74 -11.79 -7.22
N GLU A 154 22.52 -11.48 -8.50
CA GLU A 154 22.60 -10.13 -9.04
C GLU A 154 21.26 -9.70 -9.67
N SER A 155 21.09 -8.38 -9.82
CA SER A 155 19.98 -7.82 -10.60
C SER A 155 20.08 -8.31 -12.05
N GLY A 156 18.96 -8.72 -12.64
CA GLY A 156 18.89 -9.29 -13.98
C GLY A 156 19.06 -10.81 -14.06
N ASP A 157 19.39 -11.48 -12.95
CA ASP A 157 19.38 -12.93 -12.89
C ASP A 157 17.95 -13.48 -13.05
N LEU A 158 17.82 -14.62 -13.71
CA LEU A 158 16.57 -15.37 -13.84
C LEU A 158 16.62 -16.59 -12.91
N ILE A 159 15.68 -16.71 -12.00
CA ILE A 159 15.45 -17.95 -11.25
C ILE A 159 14.62 -18.87 -12.15
N ILE A 160 15.25 -19.88 -12.71
CA ILE A 160 14.62 -20.79 -13.67
C ILE A 160 14.00 -22.02 -12.98
N ALA A 161 14.51 -22.41 -11.81
CA ALA A 161 13.90 -23.44 -10.99
C ALA A 161 14.13 -23.20 -9.49
N ILE A 162 13.22 -23.71 -8.66
CA ILE A 162 13.30 -23.72 -7.19
C ILE A 162 12.98 -25.13 -6.72
N ASN A 163 13.92 -25.78 -6.00
CA ASN A 163 13.81 -27.19 -5.59
C ASN A 163 13.37 -28.09 -6.77
N ASP A 164 14.01 -27.95 -7.92
CA ASP A 164 13.70 -28.65 -9.18
C ASP A 164 12.34 -28.32 -9.83
N ILE A 165 11.53 -27.42 -9.27
CA ILE A 165 10.29 -26.97 -9.87
C ILE A 165 10.59 -25.83 -10.84
N ASP A 166 10.23 -25.99 -12.13
CA ASP A 166 10.39 -24.96 -13.16
C ASP A 166 9.51 -23.75 -12.87
N THR A 167 10.13 -22.58 -12.69
CA THR A 167 9.42 -21.38 -12.31
C THR A 167 8.53 -20.81 -13.41
N SER A 168 8.75 -21.17 -14.68
CA SER A 168 7.91 -20.72 -15.80
C SER A 168 6.51 -21.35 -15.77
N THR A 169 6.33 -22.46 -15.05
CA THR A 169 5.10 -23.26 -15.01
C THR A 169 4.22 -22.98 -13.79
N ILE A 170 4.72 -22.25 -12.81
CA ILE A 170 4.03 -21.95 -11.54
C ILE A 170 3.72 -20.46 -11.43
N THR A 171 2.75 -20.12 -10.57
CA THR A 171 2.37 -18.74 -10.30
C THR A 171 3.41 -18.01 -9.45
N MET A 172 3.33 -16.67 -9.40
CA MET A 172 4.18 -15.87 -8.52
C MET A 172 3.99 -16.22 -7.04
N ASP A 173 2.75 -16.53 -6.64
CA ASP A 173 2.43 -16.93 -5.27
C ASP A 173 3.08 -18.25 -4.88
N GLU A 174 3.09 -19.23 -5.78
CA GLU A 174 3.80 -20.48 -5.58
C GLU A 174 5.31 -20.26 -5.48
N VAL A 175 5.89 -19.37 -6.31
CA VAL A 175 7.30 -18.96 -6.23
C VAL A 175 7.60 -18.37 -4.84
N LEU A 176 6.78 -17.41 -4.38
CA LEU A 176 6.94 -16.80 -3.06
C LEU A 176 6.82 -17.85 -1.94
N GLY A 177 5.88 -18.79 -2.07
CA GLY A 177 5.70 -19.90 -1.14
C GLY A 177 6.92 -20.83 -1.06
N LEU A 178 7.67 -21.01 -2.16
CA LEU A 178 8.89 -21.81 -2.19
C LEU A 178 10.11 -21.06 -1.66
N LEU A 179 10.26 -19.77 -1.94
CA LEU A 179 11.40 -18.95 -1.49
C LEU A 179 11.28 -18.56 -0.02
N ARG A 180 10.07 -18.38 0.52
CA ARG A 180 9.78 -18.14 1.93
C ARG A 180 9.73 -19.44 2.71
N GLY A 181 9.79 -19.33 4.04
CA GLY A 181 9.64 -20.47 4.93
C GLY A 181 10.30 -20.26 6.29
N PRO A 182 10.30 -21.27 7.16
CA PRO A 182 10.90 -21.17 8.49
C PRO A 182 12.39 -20.80 8.40
N ILE A 183 12.81 -19.90 9.28
CA ILE A 183 14.21 -19.48 9.39
C ILE A 183 15.10 -20.69 9.68
N GLY A 184 16.28 -20.75 9.07
CA GLY A 184 17.24 -21.84 9.18
C GLY A 184 16.97 -23.03 8.24
N THR A 185 15.84 -23.02 7.51
CA THR A 185 15.61 -24.04 6.46
C THR A 185 16.25 -23.63 5.15
N THR A 186 16.56 -24.57 4.27
CA THR A 186 17.23 -24.31 3.00
C THR A 186 16.28 -24.39 1.81
N VAL A 187 16.63 -23.69 0.76
CA VAL A 187 16.00 -23.78 -0.56
C VAL A 187 17.08 -23.72 -1.65
N GLU A 188 16.99 -24.62 -2.61
CA GLU A 188 17.86 -24.59 -3.78
C GLU A 188 17.22 -23.74 -4.87
N VAL A 189 17.98 -22.80 -5.44
CA VAL A 189 17.55 -21.98 -6.58
C VAL A 189 18.52 -22.19 -7.74
N ARG A 190 17.97 -22.46 -8.94
CA ARG A 190 18.74 -22.53 -10.17
C ARG A 190 18.62 -21.19 -10.89
N ILE A 191 19.76 -20.57 -11.11
CA ILE A 191 19.91 -19.24 -11.69
C ILE A 191 20.40 -19.34 -13.12
N ARG A 192 19.84 -18.52 -14.00
CA ARG A 192 20.40 -18.20 -15.31
C ARG A 192 20.84 -16.76 -15.32
N ARG A 193 22.15 -16.53 -15.55
CA ARG A 193 22.76 -15.21 -15.69
C ARG A 193 23.15 -14.97 -17.13
N GLY A 194 22.65 -13.91 -17.73
CA GLY A 194 22.83 -13.62 -19.15
C GLY A 194 22.23 -14.71 -20.06
N LYS A 195 22.88 -15.02 -21.16
CA LYS A 195 22.29 -15.92 -22.17
C LYS A 195 22.39 -17.41 -21.83
N ASN A 196 23.53 -17.85 -21.24
CA ASN A 196 23.86 -19.28 -21.18
C ASN A 196 24.52 -19.74 -19.87
N MET A 197 24.75 -18.87 -18.91
CA MET A 197 25.37 -19.27 -17.64
C MET A 197 24.30 -19.71 -16.65
N GLU A 198 24.31 -21.02 -16.35
CA GLU A 198 23.39 -21.58 -15.34
C GLU A 198 24.19 -22.19 -14.19
N PHE A 199 23.71 -21.93 -12.97
CA PHE A 199 24.27 -22.48 -11.74
C PHE A 199 23.19 -22.62 -10.66
N SER A 200 23.42 -23.55 -9.72
CA SER A 200 22.55 -23.71 -8.56
C SER A 200 23.18 -23.11 -7.31
N VAL A 201 22.35 -22.54 -6.47
CA VAL A 201 22.73 -21.99 -5.16
C VAL A 201 21.76 -22.51 -4.11
N VAL A 202 22.30 -23.01 -2.99
CA VAL A 202 21.51 -23.38 -1.84
C VAL A 202 21.51 -22.18 -0.87
N LEU A 203 20.33 -21.66 -0.58
CA LEU A 203 20.11 -20.51 0.30
C LEU A 203 19.49 -20.97 1.60
N GLU A 204 20.05 -20.57 2.71
CA GLU A 204 19.42 -20.73 4.03
C GLU A 204 18.50 -19.55 4.29
N ARG A 205 17.22 -19.81 4.60
CA ARG A 205 16.25 -18.77 4.91
C ARG A 205 16.61 -18.05 6.21
N ALA A 206 16.69 -16.74 6.12
CA ALA A 206 16.95 -15.85 7.27
C ALA A 206 15.74 -14.96 7.55
N LEU A 207 15.76 -14.27 8.68
CA LEU A 207 14.82 -13.19 8.95
C LEU A 207 15.12 -12.03 8.00
N ILE A 208 14.16 -11.67 7.17
CA ILE A 208 14.21 -10.52 6.27
C ILE A 208 13.35 -9.42 6.88
N GLU A 209 13.96 -8.34 7.35
CA GLU A 209 13.24 -7.15 7.82
C GLU A 209 12.87 -6.27 6.63
N THR A 210 11.63 -5.80 6.58
CA THR A 210 11.21 -4.79 5.61
C THR A 210 11.73 -3.42 6.03
N VAL A 211 12.16 -2.61 5.06
CA VAL A 211 12.57 -1.23 5.35
C VAL A 211 11.31 -0.41 5.60
N THR A 212 11.06 -0.05 6.85
CA THR A 212 9.90 0.77 7.25
C THR A 212 10.28 2.21 7.55
N VAL A 213 11.56 2.48 7.77
CA VAL A 213 12.09 3.79 8.14
C VAL A 213 13.41 4.03 7.43
N GLU A 214 13.54 5.18 6.80
CA GLU A 214 14.79 5.71 6.27
C GLU A 214 15.11 7.03 6.97
N TYR A 215 16.39 7.31 7.27
CA TYR A 215 16.74 8.52 7.99
C TYR A 215 18.16 8.97 7.72
N GLY A 216 18.42 10.26 7.93
CA GLY A 216 19.73 10.88 7.82
C GLY A 216 19.69 12.37 8.10
N MET A 217 20.85 13.03 8.06
CA MET A 217 20.93 14.49 8.17
C MET A 217 20.82 15.14 6.80
N ILE A 218 20.07 16.24 6.69
CA ILE A 218 19.98 17.03 5.45
C ILE A 218 21.24 17.89 5.35
N LYS A 219 22.06 17.62 4.32
CA LYS A 219 23.35 18.30 4.11
C LYS A 219 23.17 19.75 3.64
N GLU A 220 22.13 20.01 2.87
CA GLU A 220 21.79 21.29 2.25
C GLU A 220 21.09 22.26 3.22
N SER A 221 20.66 21.76 4.39
CA SER A 221 20.05 22.61 5.42
C SER A 221 21.10 23.53 6.07
N PRO A 222 20.78 24.82 6.29
CA PRO A 222 21.66 25.72 7.04
C PRO A 222 21.88 25.32 8.50
N GLY A 223 20.93 24.54 9.07
CA GLY A 223 20.99 23.99 10.42
C GLY A 223 21.28 22.49 10.42
N LYS A 224 21.16 21.87 11.57
CA LYS A 224 21.29 20.41 11.76
C LYS A 224 19.93 19.76 11.68
N THR A 225 19.36 19.70 10.49
CA THR A 225 18.04 19.15 10.27
C THR A 225 18.10 17.64 10.07
N GLY A 226 17.42 16.89 10.95
CA GLY A 226 17.16 15.47 10.74
C GLY A 226 16.06 15.27 9.69
N TYR A 227 16.19 14.22 8.87
CA TYR A 227 15.17 13.75 7.94
C TYR A 227 14.78 12.34 8.29
N LEU A 228 13.51 12.13 8.59
CA LEU A 228 12.90 10.87 8.99
C LEU A 228 11.78 10.51 8.02
N LYS A 229 12.00 9.54 7.15
CA LYS A 229 10.99 9.06 6.22
C LYS A 229 10.40 7.76 6.72
N LEU A 230 9.08 7.75 6.91
CA LEU A 230 8.31 6.58 7.29
C LEU A 230 7.68 5.99 6.04
N LEU A 231 8.09 4.77 5.67
CA LEU A 231 7.60 4.07 4.48
C LEU A 231 6.35 3.24 4.79
N ASP A 232 6.25 2.72 6.03
CA ASP A 232 5.15 1.87 6.49
C ASP A 232 5.10 1.85 8.02
N PHE A 233 3.95 1.46 8.60
CA PHE A 233 3.76 1.23 10.02
C PHE A 233 3.60 -0.25 10.31
N SER A 234 4.67 -0.91 10.71
CA SER A 234 4.73 -2.32 11.08
C SER A 234 5.09 -2.51 12.55
N GLY A 235 5.20 -3.76 13.00
CA GLY A 235 5.70 -4.10 14.33
C GLY A 235 7.13 -3.63 14.62
N LEU A 236 7.92 -3.30 13.59
CA LEU A 236 9.30 -2.82 13.73
C LEU A 236 9.41 -1.29 13.76
N THR A 237 8.40 -0.55 13.34
CA THR A 237 8.48 0.91 13.12
C THR A 237 8.84 1.68 14.39
N ASP A 238 8.27 1.32 15.55
CA ASP A 238 8.61 1.96 16.84
C ASP A 238 10.10 1.86 17.14
N LYS A 239 10.70 0.67 16.99
CA LYS A 239 12.13 0.42 17.21
C LYS A 239 12.98 1.19 16.21
N LYS A 240 12.62 1.17 14.92
CA LYS A 240 13.39 1.84 13.86
C LYS A 240 13.34 3.37 13.99
N VAL A 241 12.21 3.93 14.39
CA VAL A 241 12.12 5.36 14.72
C VAL A 241 12.97 5.71 15.94
N GLN A 242 13.01 4.85 16.96
CA GLN A 242 13.89 5.08 18.10
C GLN A 242 15.36 5.11 17.68
N GLU A 243 15.81 4.15 16.85
CA GLU A 243 17.17 4.12 16.29
C GLU A 243 17.49 5.43 15.53
N ALA A 244 16.53 5.94 14.74
CA ALA A 244 16.68 7.21 14.01
C ALA A 244 16.80 8.41 14.96
N LEU A 245 15.95 8.49 15.99
CA LEU A 245 15.98 9.58 16.97
C LEU A 245 17.27 9.57 17.81
N ASP A 246 17.79 8.39 18.15
CA ASP A 246 19.07 8.27 18.85
C ASP A 246 20.23 8.74 17.95
N TYR A 247 20.23 8.38 16.67
CA TYR A 247 21.18 8.90 15.69
C TYR A 247 21.11 10.43 15.58
N PHE A 248 19.93 11.03 15.45
CA PHE A 248 19.79 12.48 15.37
C PHE A 248 20.31 13.17 16.64
N LYS A 249 20.06 12.59 17.81
CA LYS A 249 20.56 13.09 19.07
C LYS A 249 22.09 13.10 19.11
N GLU A 250 22.76 12.05 18.60
CA GLU A 250 24.22 11.99 18.48
C GLU A 250 24.77 13.07 17.51
N GLN A 251 24.00 13.40 16.46
CA GLN A 251 24.35 14.46 15.52
C GLN A 251 24.06 15.87 16.09
N ASN A 252 23.45 15.99 17.27
CA ASN A 252 22.98 17.23 17.86
C ASN A 252 22.05 18.03 16.93
N TYR A 253 21.01 17.36 16.43
CA TYR A 253 20.01 17.98 15.56
C TYR A 253 19.26 19.11 16.28
N ASP A 254 18.86 20.14 15.51
CA ASP A 254 18.16 21.33 15.99
C ASP A 254 16.77 21.50 15.34
N SER A 255 16.45 20.65 14.38
CA SER A 255 15.15 20.60 13.69
C SER A 255 14.92 19.22 13.08
N LEU A 256 13.66 18.90 12.75
CA LEU A 256 13.30 17.60 12.20
C LEU A 256 12.25 17.74 11.08
N ILE A 257 12.45 17.01 10.00
CA ILE A 257 11.43 16.80 8.95
C ILE A 257 11.01 15.33 8.98
N ILE A 258 9.72 15.09 9.16
CA ILE A 258 9.09 13.75 9.09
C ILE A 258 8.38 13.66 7.74
N ASP A 259 8.76 12.69 6.91
CA ASP A 259 8.15 12.49 5.60
C ASP A 259 7.21 11.28 5.62
N LEU A 260 5.91 11.55 5.45
CA LEU A 260 4.83 10.56 5.36
C LEU A 260 4.28 10.43 3.93
N ARG A 261 4.85 11.14 2.96
CA ARG A 261 4.40 11.09 1.57
C ARG A 261 4.58 9.68 1.00
N GLY A 262 3.58 9.22 0.26
CA GLY A 262 3.55 7.87 -0.28
C GLY A 262 3.31 6.76 0.74
N ASN A 263 3.12 7.07 2.03
CA ASN A 263 2.90 6.08 3.08
C ASN A 263 1.40 5.81 3.28
N GLY A 264 0.92 4.67 2.81
CA GLY A 264 -0.48 4.22 2.91
C GLY A 264 -0.94 3.81 4.33
N GLY A 265 -0.05 3.88 5.33
CA GLY A 265 -0.37 3.58 6.72
C GLY A 265 0.25 2.28 7.23
N GLY A 266 -0.55 1.41 7.81
CA GLY A 266 -0.15 0.16 8.46
C GLY A 266 -0.78 -0.01 9.84
N LEU A 267 -0.02 -0.50 10.82
CA LEU A 267 -0.51 -0.74 12.18
C LEU A 267 -0.83 0.56 12.92
N LEU A 268 -2.04 0.65 13.49
CA LEU A 268 -2.45 1.74 14.36
C LEU A 268 -1.52 1.89 15.57
N SER A 269 -1.11 0.77 16.19
CA SER A 269 -0.16 0.76 17.30
C SER A 269 1.21 1.31 16.91
N GLY A 270 1.64 1.11 15.66
CA GLY A 270 2.88 1.70 15.15
C GLY A 270 2.82 3.23 15.15
N ALA A 271 1.71 3.80 14.64
CA ALA A 271 1.52 5.25 14.64
C ALA A 271 1.37 5.81 16.07
N GLU A 272 0.63 5.12 16.95
CA GLU A 272 0.50 5.49 18.37
C GLU A 272 1.85 5.56 19.05
N PHE A 273 2.68 4.51 18.92
CA PHE A 273 4.00 4.47 19.57
C PHE A 273 4.96 5.53 19.00
N VAL A 274 4.88 5.81 17.72
CA VAL A 274 5.67 6.90 17.11
C VAL A 274 5.19 8.26 17.65
N ALA A 275 3.89 8.53 17.65
CA ALA A 275 3.33 9.79 18.18
C ALA A 275 3.72 10.03 19.65
N ASP A 276 3.73 8.99 20.47
CA ASP A 276 4.07 9.05 21.90
C ASP A 276 5.56 9.47 22.15
N LYS A 277 6.43 9.35 21.14
CA LYS A 277 7.81 9.87 21.21
C LYS A 277 7.88 11.39 21.11
N PHE A 278 6.85 12.04 20.59
CA PHE A 278 6.77 13.46 20.31
C PHE A 278 5.82 14.21 21.27
N ILE A 279 4.73 13.55 21.67
CA ILE A 279 3.65 14.14 22.47
C ILE A 279 3.82 13.69 23.92
N SER A 280 3.87 14.65 24.86
CA SER A 280 4.12 14.35 26.27
C SER A 280 2.86 14.02 27.07
N GLU A 281 1.70 14.50 26.65
CA GLU A 281 0.41 14.31 27.35
C GLU A 281 -0.78 14.48 26.42
N GLY A 282 -1.94 13.99 26.83
CA GLY A 282 -3.17 14.10 26.08
C GLY A 282 -3.52 12.84 25.29
N VAL A 283 -4.55 12.92 24.48
CA VAL A 283 -5.00 11.86 23.59
C VAL A 283 -4.15 11.89 22.32
N ILE A 284 -3.73 10.73 21.84
CA ILE A 284 -3.11 10.55 20.52
C ILE A 284 -4.19 10.22 19.49
N VAL A 285 -5.02 9.23 19.79
CA VAL A 285 -6.12 8.78 18.93
C VAL A 285 -7.16 8.05 19.77
N SER A 286 -8.41 8.12 19.36
CA SER A 286 -9.48 7.27 19.90
C SER A 286 -10.17 6.50 18.79
N THR A 287 -10.80 5.37 19.15
CA THR A 287 -11.59 4.58 18.20
C THR A 287 -13.02 4.44 18.67
N LYS A 288 -13.97 4.52 17.73
CA LYS A 288 -15.40 4.35 18.01
C LYS A 288 -15.96 3.28 17.06
N GLY A 289 -16.68 2.33 17.65
CA GLY A 289 -17.37 1.28 16.93
C GLY A 289 -18.81 1.68 16.56
N ARG A 290 -19.63 0.66 16.32
CA ARG A 290 -21.03 0.82 15.96
C ARG A 290 -21.75 1.76 16.94
N ASN A 291 -22.58 2.66 16.39
CA ASN A 291 -23.35 3.68 17.12
C ASN A 291 -22.49 4.71 17.89
N GLY A 292 -21.24 4.93 17.45
CA GLY A 292 -20.36 5.94 18.06
C GLY A 292 -19.81 5.58 19.45
N VAL A 293 -19.93 4.30 19.86
CA VAL A 293 -19.42 3.84 21.16
C VAL A 293 -17.89 3.82 21.13
N VAL A 294 -17.26 4.58 22.04
CA VAL A 294 -15.80 4.57 22.21
C VAL A 294 -15.32 3.17 22.59
N LYS A 295 -14.39 2.64 21.85
CA LYS A 295 -13.79 1.32 22.06
C LYS A 295 -12.43 1.42 22.72
N SER A 296 -11.58 2.31 22.22
CA SER A 296 -10.24 2.52 22.74
C SER A 296 -9.88 4.00 22.74
N THR A 297 -9.01 4.39 23.67
CA THR A 297 -8.40 5.72 23.71
C THR A 297 -6.92 5.56 24.05
N TYR A 298 -6.07 5.94 23.12
CA TYR A 298 -4.63 5.89 23.25
C TYR A 298 -4.12 7.26 23.70
N LYS A 299 -3.31 7.27 24.75
CA LYS A 299 -2.84 8.52 25.40
C LYS A 299 -1.33 8.56 25.41
N ALA A 300 -0.81 9.74 25.20
CA ALA A 300 0.61 10.04 25.31
C ALA A 300 1.13 9.89 26.74
N SER A 301 2.40 9.55 26.87
CA SER A 301 3.09 9.38 28.13
C SER A 301 4.43 10.11 28.12
N ALA A 302 4.61 11.07 29.02
CA ALA A 302 5.85 11.82 29.18
C ALA A 302 7.11 10.92 29.36
N ARG A 303 6.92 9.67 29.82
CA ARG A 303 8.02 8.71 29.98
C ARG A 303 8.54 8.18 28.64
N ARG A 304 7.71 8.20 27.60
CA ARG A 304 8.04 7.72 26.24
C ARG A 304 8.45 8.86 25.31
N THR A 305 8.19 10.10 25.70
CA THR A 305 8.56 11.28 24.92
C THR A 305 10.08 11.46 24.97
N VAL A 306 10.73 11.30 23.83
CA VAL A 306 12.20 11.38 23.67
C VAL A 306 12.64 12.58 22.86
N VAL A 307 11.73 13.18 22.10
CA VAL A 307 11.99 14.36 21.28
C VAL A 307 11.89 15.62 22.17
N PRO A 308 12.88 16.54 22.11
CA PRO A 308 12.85 17.78 22.89
C PRO A 308 11.60 18.61 22.61
N GLN A 309 10.94 19.07 23.66
CA GLN A 309 9.78 19.96 23.51
C GLN A 309 10.20 21.30 22.90
N GLY A 310 9.42 21.78 21.93
CA GLY A 310 9.71 23.03 21.21
C GLY A 310 10.74 22.90 20.09
N LEU A 311 11.22 21.68 19.79
CA LEU A 311 12.03 21.42 18.60
C LEU A 311 11.20 21.77 17.36
N PRO A 312 11.71 22.56 16.38
CA PRO A 312 11.03 22.78 15.11
C PRO A 312 10.82 21.47 14.35
N ILE A 313 9.55 21.11 14.09
CA ILE A 313 9.17 19.89 13.38
C ILE A 313 8.22 20.23 12.24
N VAL A 314 8.56 19.78 11.04
CA VAL A 314 7.65 19.78 9.89
C VAL A 314 7.30 18.34 9.52
N VAL A 315 6.03 18.11 9.19
CA VAL A 315 5.56 16.84 8.62
C VAL A 315 5.17 17.07 7.17
N LEU A 316 5.74 16.29 6.26
CA LEU A 316 5.36 16.26 4.85
C LEU A 316 4.26 15.22 4.65
N ILE A 317 3.16 15.62 4.01
CA ILE A 317 2.03 14.76 3.65
C ILE A 317 1.61 14.96 2.20
N ASP A 318 1.03 13.93 1.60
CA ASP A 318 0.43 13.98 0.27
C ASP A 318 -0.88 13.15 0.20
N SER A 319 -1.51 13.12 -0.96
CA SER A 319 -2.75 12.36 -1.20
C SER A 319 -2.61 10.84 -1.03
N SER A 320 -1.40 10.31 -0.90
CA SER A 320 -1.10 8.91 -0.62
C SER A 320 -0.85 8.65 0.87
N SER A 321 -0.69 9.70 1.68
CA SER A 321 -0.59 9.58 3.13
C SER A 321 -1.94 9.17 3.71
N ALA A 322 -2.05 7.94 4.24
CA ALA A 322 -3.34 7.35 4.62
C ALA A 322 -3.28 6.60 5.97
N SER A 323 -4.45 6.44 6.61
CA SER A 323 -4.64 5.54 7.78
C SER A 323 -3.69 5.88 8.94
N ALA A 324 -2.75 4.99 9.32
CA ALA A 324 -1.78 5.21 10.40
C ALA A 324 -0.93 6.48 10.19
N SER A 325 -0.61 6.85 8.93
CA SER A 325 0.05 8.12 8.60
C SER A 325 -0.81 9.31 9.00
N GLU A 326 -2.12 9.22 8.77
CA GLU A 326 -3.07 10.26 9.14
C GLU A 326 -3.27 10.34 10.66
N VAL A 327 -3.20 9.20 11.36
CA VAL A 327 -3.20 9.17 12.83
C VAL A 327 -2.00 9.94 13.38
N LEU A 328 -0.79 9.67 12.86
CA LEU A 328 0.43 10.37 13.28
C LEU A 328 0.36 11.87 12.93
N ALA A 329 0.05 12.22 11.69
CA ALA A 329 -0.03 13.61 11.25
C ALA A 329 -1.09 14.40 12.02
N GLY A 330 -2.28 13.83 12.19
CA GLY A 330 -3.38 14.44 12.94
C GLY A 330 -3.07 14.61 14.42
N ALA A 331 -2.41 13.63 15.05
CA ALA A 331 -2.00 13.72 16.44
C ALA A 331 -0.96 14.85 16.64
N LEU A 332 0.05 14.94 15.79
CA LEU A 332 1.09 15.98 15.87
C LEU A 332 0.53 17.38 15.58
N LYS A 333 -0.42 17.49 14.62
CA LYS A 333 -1.14 18.74 14.31
C LYS A 333 -1.99 19.22 15.48
N ASP A 334 -2.89 18.36 15.98
CA ASP A 334 -3.82 18.72 17.05
C ASP A 334 -3.10 19.02 18.39
N ALA A 335 -2.00 18.32 18.66
CA ALA A 335 -1.12 18.61 19.81
C ALA A 335 -0.22 19.85 19.61
N LYS A 336 -0.25 20.46 18.42
CA LYS A 336 0.61 21.59 18.03
C LYS A 336 2.10 21.28 18.25
N VAL A 337 2.52 20.08 17.87
CA VAL A 337 3.91 19.60 17.94
C VAL A 337 4.62 19.78 16.61
N ALA A 338 3.91 19.69 15.50
CA ALA A 338 4.48 19.82 14.16
C ALA A 338 3.60 20.69 13.24
N TYR A 339 4.26 21.29 12.23
CA TYR A 339 3.64 22.06 11.16
C TYR A 339 3.55 21.19 9.89
N LEU A 340 2.38 21.05 9.31
CA LEU A 340 2.15 20.17 8.18
C LEU A 340 2.31 20.91 6.85
N ILE A 341 3.10 20.35 5.92
CA ILE A 341 3.35 20.90 4.59
C ILE A 341 3.08 19.83 3.53
N GLY A 342 2.55 20.23 2.39
CA GLY A 342 2.33 19.38 1.22
C GLY A 342 0.90 19.45 0.72
N GLU A 343 0.28 18.30 0.48
CA GLU A 343 -1.08 18.20 -0.02
C GLU A 343 -1.98 17.50 1.00
N ARG A 344 -3.31 17.68 0.84
CA ARG A 344 -4.29 16.99 1.69
C ARG A 344 -4.10 15.48 1.64
N SER A 345 -4.15 14.82 2.80
CA SER A 345 -4.04 13.37 2.92
C SER A 345 -5.26 12.64 2.35
N PHE A 346 -5.16 11.31 2.27
CA PHE A 346 -6.14 10.44 1.61
C PHE A 346 -7.54 10.46 2.23
N GLY A 347 -7.66 10.45 3.56
CA GLY A 347 -8.95 10.38 4.26
C GLY A 347 -9.41 8.96 4.58
N LYS A 348 -8.51 8.08 5.01
CA LYS A 348 -8.88 6.75 5.49
C LYS A 348 -9.04 6.74 7.01
N GLY A 349 -10.24 7.00 7.49
CA GLY A 349 -10.60 7.06 8.89
C GLY A 349 -11.15 5.76 9.49
N SER A 350 -11.07 4.63 8.79
CA SER A 350 -11.61 3.33 9.20
C SER A 350 -10.54 2.40 9.75
N VAL A 351 -10.91 1.62 10.79
CA VAL A 351 -10.08 0.58 11.41
C VAL A 351 -10.56 -0.78 10.95
N GLN A 352 -9.66 -1.58 10.37
CA GLN A 352 -9.95 -2.95 9.98
C GLN A 352 -9.41 -3.94 11.02
N GLN A 353 -10.17 -5.01 11.20
CA GLN A 353 -9.72 -6.20 11.92
C GLN A 353 -9.52 -7.34 10.92
N SER A 354 -8.47 -8.12 11.11
CA SER A 354 -8.24 -9.37 10.38
C SER A 354 -8.77 -10.54 11.19
N LEU A 355 -9.42 -11.46 10.50
CA LEU A 355 -9.88 -12.75 11.03
C LEU A 355 -9.18 -13.85 10.22
N VAL A 356 -8.35 -14.65 10.87
CA VAL A 356 -7.74 -15.84 10.26
C VAL A 356 -8.79 -16.96 10.19
N LEU A 357 -8.92 -17.58 9.02
CA LEU A 357 -9.86 -18.65 8.74
C LEU A 357 -9.16 -20.02 8.67
N GLY A 358 -9.88 -21.05 8.20
CA GLY A 358 -9.44 -22.44 8.37
C GLY A 358 -8.39 -22.97 7.37
N PHE A 359 -8.13 -22.26 6.25
CA PHE A 359 -7.27 -22.73 5.16
C PHE A 359 -6.04 -21.84 4.93
N ASN A 360 -5.49 -21.25 6.00
CA ASN A 360 -4.45 -20.22 5.97
C ASN A 360 -4.89 -18.96 5.19
N ASP A 361 -6.16 -18.76 5.09
CA ASP A 361 -6.84 -17.62 4.49
C ASP A 361 -7.41 -16.71 5.58
N GLY A 362 -8.00 -15.60 5.19
CA GLY A 362 -8.51 -14.62 6.14
C GLY A 362 -9.63 -13.77 5.61
N ALA A 363 -10.16 -12.94 6.48
CA ALA A 363 -11.06 -11.85 6.14
C ALA A 363 -10.61 -10.58 6.86
N LYS A 364 -10.56 -9.49 6.14
CA LYS A 364 -10.32 -8.16 6.69
C LYS A 364 -11.62 -7.36 6.58
N TYR A 365 -12.07 -6.79 7.69
CA TYR A 365 -13.36 -6.06 7.72
C TYR A 365 -13.31 -4.86 8.66
N THR A 366 -14.08 -3.83 8.35
CA THR A 366 -14.13 -2.59 9.12
C THR A 366 -14.95 -2.79 10.40
N VAL A 367 -14.33 -2.48 11.53
CA VAL A 367 -14.95 -2.63 12.87
C VAL A 367 -15.16 -1.32 13.60
N GLU A 368 -14.29 -0.32 13.36
CA GLU A 368 -14.26 0.95 14.07
C GLU A 368 -13.86 2.08 13.13
N LYS A 369 -14.05 3.31 13.57
CA LYS A 369 -13.45 4.51 12.99
C LYS A 369 -12.55 5.16 14.03
N TYR A 370 -11.44 5.76 13.58
CA TYR A 370 -10.58 6.51 14.48
C TYR A 370 -10.85 8.01 14.41
N TYR A 371 -10.56 8.65 15.54
CA TYR A 371 -10.79 10.06 15.79
C TYR A 371 -9.52 10.69 16.32
N SER A 372 -9.24 11.91 15.85
CA SER A 372 -8.09 12.71 16.26
C SER A 372 -8.15 13.06 17.76
N PRO A 373 -7.09 13.64 18.33
CA PRO A 373 -7.10 14.16 19.69
C PRO A 373 -8.28 15.10 20.00
N THR A 374 -8.72 15.87 19.01
CA THR A 374 -9.85 16.81 19.12
C THR A 374 -11.21 16.20 18.74
N ASP A 375 -11.27 14.86 18.69
CA ASP A 375 -12.48 14.07 18.42
C ASP A 375 -13.07 14.23 17.02
N CYS A 376 -12.23 14.59 16.03
CA CYS A 376 -12.63 14.69 14.63
C CYS A 376 -12.36 13.39 13.88
N ASN A 377 -13.35 12.93 13.10
CA ASN A 377 -13.18 11.83 12.16
C ASN A 377 -12.73 12.37 10.81
N ILE A 378 -11.71 11.75 10.22
CA ILE A 378 -11.12 12.18 8.95
C ILE A 378 -11.58 11.34 7.74
N ASP A 379 -12.48 10.37 7.97
CA ASP A 379 -12.93 9.42 6.96
C ASP A 379 -13.61 10.13 5.78
N GLY A 380 -13.07 9.95 4.58
CA GLY A 380 -13.51 10.64 3.36
C GLY A 380 -13.13 12.12 3.27
N ILE A 381 -12.40 12.66 4.27
CA ILE A 381 -12.07 14.09 4.33
C ILE A 381 -10.56 14.33 4.17
N GLY A 382 -9.75 13.52 4.85
CA GLY A 382 -8.31 13.70 4.96
C GLY A 382 -7.88 14.87 5.85
N ILE A 383 -6.59 14.94 6.11
CA ILE A 383 -5.96 16.00 6.90
C ILE A 383 -5.42 17.07 5.96
N PRO A 384 -5.87 18.32 6.04
CA PRO A 384 -5.28 19.39 5.26
C PRO A 384 -3.93 19.80 5.84
N PRO A 385 -2.92 20.11 5.00
CA PRO A 385 -1.68 20.71 5.46
C PRO A 385 -1.94 22.12 6.05
N ASP A 386 -0.99 22.62 6.85
CA ASP A 386 -1.00 24.00 7.33
C ASP A 386 -0.47 24.97 6.27
N LEU A 387 0.39 24.45 5.39
CA LEU A 387 0.87 25.13 4.19
C LEU A 387 0.74 24.19 2.99
N GLU A 388 -0.17 24.52 2.09
CA GLU A 388 -0.35 23.76 0.85
C GLU A 388 0.79 24.06 -0.12
N VAL A 389 1.47 23.02 -0.56
CA VAL A 389 2.56 23.08 -1.53
C VAL A 389 2.42 21.89 -2.46
N SER A 390 1.98 22.16 -3.69
CA SER A 390 1.86 21.13 -4.73
C SER A 390 3.12 21.06 -5.58
N PHE A 391 3.37 19.90 -6.18
CA PHE A 391 4.41 19.78 -7.20
C PHE A 391 3.97 20.55 -8.45
N PRO A 392 4.93 21.12 -9.23
CA PRO A 392 4.63 21.73 -10.51
C PRO A 392 3.89 20.75 -11.43
N GLU A 393 2.82 21.22 -12.06
CA GLU A 393 2.09 20.45 -13.07
C GLU A 393 2.72 20.65 -14.45
N MET A 394 2.74 19.57 -15.25
CA MET A 394 3.16 19.65 -16.64
C MET A 394 2.10 20.39 -17.45
N SER A 395 2.52 21.32 -18.31
CA SER A 395 1.64 21.90 -19.31
C SER A 395 1.12 20.84 -20.27
N ASP A 396 0.01 21.10 -20.97
CA ASP A 396 -0.53 20.17 -21.98
C ASP A 396 0.52 19.82 -23.04
N ALA A 397 1.33 20.81 -23.45
CA ALA A 397 2.44 20.62 -24.39
C ALA A 397 3.53 19.69 -23.83
N ASP A 398 3.91 19.87 -22.55
CA ASP A 398 4.89 18.98 -21.91
C ASP A 398 4.34 17.56 -21.75
N GLN A 399 3.03 17.40 -21.46
CA GLN A 399 2.38 16.09 -21.38
C GLN A 399 2.43 15.33 -22.72
N GLU A 400 2.17 16.01 -23.83
CA GLU A 400 2.29 15.40 -25.17
C GLU A 400 3.73 14.92 -25.44
N VAL A 401 4.72 15.75 -25.11
CA VAL A 401 6.14 15.40 -25.26
C VAL A 401 6.53 14.24 -24.33
N TYR A 402 6.02 14.25 -23.08
CA TYR A 402 6.22 13.14 -22.13
C TYR A 402 5.69 11.82 -22.67
N ILE A 403 4.46 11.81 -23.21
CA ILE A 403 3.86 10.60 -23.80
C ILE A 403 4.73 10.08 -24.95
N LYS A 404 5.19 10.99 -25.83
CA LYS A 404 6.11 10.62 -26.92
C LYS A 404 7.41 10.02 -26.40
N LEU A 405 8.04 10.67 -25.41
CA LEU A 405 9.29 10.19 -24.79
C LEU A 405 9.13 8.79 -24.19
N MET A 406 8.01 8.52 -23.53
CA MET A 406 7.72 7.20 -22.95
C MET A 406 7.50 6.14 -24.04
N ASN A 407 6.75 6.46 -25.10
CA ASN A 407 6.49 5.55 -26.22
C ASN A 407 7.76 5.20 -26.99
N ASP A 408 8.67 6.15 -27.17
CA ASP A 408 9.93 5.95 -27.87
C ASP A 408 10.93 5.10 -27.06
N ASN A 409 10.68 4.92 -25.74
CA ASN A 409 11.42 4.08 -24.80
C ASN A 409 12.94 4.23 -24.86
N ILE A 410 13.45 5.44 -25.05
CA ILE A 410 14.88 5.71 -25.23
C ILE A 410 15.65 5.84 -23.91
N LEU A 411 14.96 6.20 -22.81
CA LEU A 411 15.61 6.45 -21.52
C LEU A 411 16.18 5.19 -20.89
N TYR A 412 15.43 4.09 -20.93
CA TYR A 412 15.87 2.85 -20.29
C TYR A 412 17.15 2.28 -20.96
N PRO A 413 17.22 2.11 -22.30
CA PRO A 413 18.47 1.66 -22.94
C PRO A 413 19.65 2.59 -22.66
N TYR A 414 19.44 3.92 -22.76
CA TYR A 414 20.50 4.87 -22.51
C TYR A 414 21.10 4.77 -21.11
N VAL A 415 20.25 4.68 -20.09
CA VAL A 415 20.70 4.57 -18.69
C VAL A 415 21.39 3.22 -18.43
N GLN A 416 20.98 2.15 -19.09
CA GLN A 416 21.66 0.85 -19.01
C GLN A 416 23.07 0.87 -19.62
N GLU A 417 23.26 1.65 -20.67
CA GLU A 417 24.59 1.86 -21.29
C GLU A 417 25.46 2.85 -20.48
N HIS A 418 24.84 3.70 -19.64
CA HIS A 418 25.52 4.70 -18.80
C HIS A 418 25.14 4.53 -17.31
N PRO A 419 25.48 3.39 -16.68
CA PRO A 419 25.09 3.12 -15.31
C PRO A 419 25.79 4.08 -14.33
N GLY A 420 25.08 4.48 -13.26
CA GLY A 420 25.63 5.33 -12.21
C GLY A 420 25.77 6.80 -12.59
N MET A 421 24.99 7.30 -13.55
CA MET A 421 24.99 8.71 -13.96
C MET A 421 24.99 9.66 -12.77
N SER A 422 25.91 10.63 -12.77
CA SER A 422 25.90 11.75 -11.81
C SER A 422 24.78 12.76 -12.12
N GLU A 423 24.55 13.72 -11.23
CA GLU A 423 23.59 14.81 -11.51
C GLU A 423 24.02 15.68 -12.71
N ASP A 424 25.34 15.85 -12.90
CA ASP A 424 25.89 16.57 -14.06
C ASP A 424 25.62 15.78 -15.36
N ASP A 425 25.75 14.45 -15.35
CA ASP A 425 25.44 13.60 -16.49
C ASP A 425 23.93 13.66 -16.83
N VAL A 426 23.08 13.63 -15.81
CA VAL A 426 21.62 13.80 -15.95
C VAL A 426 21.29 15.15 -16.58
N ALA A 427 21.94 16.23 -16.13
CA ALA A 427 21.74 17.57 -16.66
C ALA A 427 22.23 17.69 -18.12
N ALA A 428 23.40 17.12 -18.43
CA ALA A 428 23.95 17.12 -19.79
C ALA A 428 23.07 16.34 -20.77
N TYR A 429 22.58 15.16 -20.35
CA TYR A 429 21.67 14.37 -21.19
C TYR A 429 20.30 15.04 -21.36
N ALA A 430 19.77 15.73 -20.34
CA ALA A 430 18.55 16.51 -20.48
C ALA A 430 18.69 17.66 -21.50
N GLU A 431 19.84 18.33 -21.51
CA GLU A 431 20.13 19.39 -22.49
C GLU A 431 20.19 18.83 -23.92
N GLU A 432 20.81 17.67 -24.11
CA GLU A 432 20.85 16.97 -25.39
C GLU A 432 19.45 16.57 -25.84
N LEU A 433 18.72 15.87 -24.96
CA LEU A 433 17.41 15.31 -25.24
C LEU A 433 16.33 16.38 -25.49
N SER A 434 16.48 17.57 -24.91
CA SER A 434 15.54 18.69 -25.07
C SER A 434 15.43 19.18 -26.53
N LYS A 435 16.39 18.81 -27.42
CA LYS A 435 16.37 19.16 -28.84
C LYS A 435 15.29 18.38 -29.61
N ASP A 436 15.09 17.11 -29.24
CA ASP A 436 14.16 16.21 -29.91
C ASP A 436 12.84 16.07 -29.11
N TYR A 437 12.90 16.38 -27.80
CA TYR A 437 11.80 16.36 -26.85
C TYR A 437 11.72 17.71 -26.11
N PRO A 438 11.21 18.74 -26.77
CA PRO A 438 11.14 20.12 -26.23
C PRO A 438 10.10 20.20 -25.10
N MET A 439 10.56 19.95 -23.88
CA MET A 439 9.81 19.98 -22.63
C MET A 439 10.52 20.89 -21.63
N ASP A 440 9.81 21.37 -20.61
CA ASP A 440 10.45 22.07 -19.51
C ASP A 440 11.57 21.22 -18.92
N LYS A 441 12.76 21.82 -18.79
CA LYS A 441 13.98 21.12 -18.35
C LYS A 441 13.87 20.55 -16.94
N PHE A 442 13.05 21.14 -16.08
CA PHE A 442 12.77 20.60 -14.75
C PHE A 442 12.16 19.19 -14.85
N PHE A 443 11.11 19.03 -15.67
CA PHE A 443 10.46 17.72 -15.85
C PHE A 443 11.38 16.73 -16.56
N LEU A 444 12.08 17.18 -17.60
CA LEU A 444 12.96 16.31 -18.38
C LEU A 444 14.09 15.75 -17.49
N ARG A 445 14.78 16.61 -16.71
CA ARG A 445 15.81 16.18 -15.75
C ARG A 445 15.24 15.25 -14.69
N ARG A 446 14.08 15.56 -14.13
CA ARG A 446 13.41 14.73 -13.15
C ARG A 446 13.10 13.33 -13.68
N ILE A 447 12.61 13.22 -14.91
CA ILE A 447 12.30 11.95 -15.57
C ILE A 447 13.60 11.14 -15.76
N ILE A 448 14.64 11.74 -16.35
CA ILE A 448 15.92 11.08 -16.55
C ILE A 448 16.49 10.59 -15.24
N ARG A 449 16.44 11.40 -14.18
CA ARG A 449 16.90 11.03 -12.84
C ARG A 449 16.18 9.82 -12.26
N ILE A 450 14.86 9.68 -12.47
CA ILE A 450 14.10 8.50 -12.05
C ILE A 450 14.68 7.22 -12.70
N TYR A 451 15.08 7.29 -13.98
CA TYR A 451 15.70 6.17 -14.65
C TYR A 451 17.15 5.94 -14.18
N ALA A 452 17.93 7.00 -14.00
CA ALA A 452 19.32 6.93 -13.51
C ALA A 452 19.41 6.30 -12.11
N ASN A 453 18.46 6.61 -11.24
CA ASN A 453 18.39 6.05 -9.89
C ASN A 453 18.18 4.52 -9.87
N ARG A 454 17.74 3.91 -10.98
CA ARG A 454 17.67 2.45 -11.11
C ARG A 454 19.03 1.76 -11.25
N THR A 455 20.10 2.52 -11.53
CA THR A 455 21.46 2.02 -11.75
C THR A 455 22.47 2.54 -10.72
N ARG A 456 22.02 3.31 -9.73
CA ARG A 456 22.82 3.83 -8.63
C ARG A 456 22.07 3.69 -7.30
N GLU A 457 22.74 3.92 -6.17
CA GLU A 457 22.03 4.03 -4.88
C GLU A 457 21.05 5.20 -4.93
N ASP A 458 19.78 4.92 -4.58
CA ASP A 458 18.73 5.92 -4.54
C ASP A 458 19.03 6.90 -3.40
N PRO A 459 19.08 8.22 -3.63
CA PRO A 459 19.34 9.17 -2.57
C PRO A 459 18.18 9.19 -1.58
N LEU A 460 18.49 9.32 -0.29
CA LEU A 460 17.52 9.35 0.80
C LEU A 460 16.42 10.42 0.58
N TYR A 461 16.78 11.54 -0.02
CA TYR A 461 15.88 12.65 -0.37
C TYR A 461 16.33 13.33 -1.66
N ASP A 462 15.40 14.04 -2.29
CA ASP A 462 15.63 14.80 -3.50
C ASP A 462 15.65 16.29 -3.20
N TYR A 463 16.84 16.85 -2.91
CA TYR A 463 16.92 18.27 -2.63
C TYR A 463 16.66 19.13 -3.88
N GLU A 464 17.02 18.66 -5.07
CA GLU A 464 16.96 19.51 -6.28
C GLU A 464 15.54 19.70 -6.82
N PHE A 465 14.73 18.66 -6.82
CA PHE A 465 13.40 18.67 -7.46
C PHE A 465 12.24 18.65 -6.47
N ASP A 466 12.50 18.43 -5.18
CA ASP A 466 11.47 18.37 -4.15
C ASP A 466 11.18 19.76 -3.56
N VAL A 467 10.20 20.43 -4.15
CA VAL A 467 9.75 21.75 -3.71
C VAL A 467 9.15 21.74 -2.31
N GLN A 468 8.48 20.64 -1.93
CA GLN A 468 7.89 20.48 -0.60
C GLN A 468 8.99 20.33 0.45
N LEU A 469 10.03 19.53 0.18
CA LEU A 469 11.18 19.38 1.08
C LEU A 469 11.95 20.71 1.24
N LYS A 470 12.19 21.44 0.15
CA LYS A 470 12.80 22.78 0.23
C LYS A 470 11.99 23.72 1.11
N THR A 471 10.69 23.76 0.91
CA THR A 471 9.79 24.58 1.73
C THR A 471 9.81 24.13 3.19
N ALA A 472 9.91 22.83 3.46
CA ALA A 472 10.01 22.30 4.82
C ALA A 472 11.32 22.74 5.50
N ILE A 473 12.46 22.67 4.79
CA ILE A 473 13.76 23.15 5.29
C ILE A 473 13.69 24.64 5.63
N ASP A 474 13.17 25.46 4.72
CA ASP A 474 13.03 26.90 4.95
C ASP A 474 12.11 27.18 6.15
N THR A 475 11.06 26.38 6.32
CA THR A 475 10.09 26.54 7.40
C THR A 475 10.67 26.19 8.76
N VAL A 476 11.40 25.06 8.91
CA VAL A 476 12.01 24.70 10.21
C VAL A 476 13.11 25.67 10.64
N MET A 477 13.73 26.39 9.69
CA MET A 477 14.78 27.39 9.93
C MET A 477 14.21 28.79 10.28
N ARG A 478 12.89 28.98 10.28
CA ARG A 478 12.28 30.28 10.61
C ARG A 478 12.50 30.64 12.07
N LYS A 479 12.91 31.87 12.34
CA LYS A 479 13.09 32.40 13.71
C LYS A 479 11.77 32.50 14.48
N ASP A 480 10.64 32.64 13.77
CA ASP A 480 9.29 32.72 14.32
C ASP A 480 8.53 31.39 14.28
N PHE A 481 9.25 30.24 14.13
CA PHE A 481 8.61 28.92 14.02
C PHE A 481 7.66 28.62 15.19
N ALA A 482 8.04 28.99 16.43
CA ALA A 482 7.16 28.79 17.59
C ALA A 482 5.84 29.58 17.47
N GLN A 483 5.87 30.78 16.89
CA GLN A 483 4.64 31.57 16.64
C GLN A 483 3.83 30.95 15.50
N LEU A 484 4.49 30.48 14.45
CA LEU A 484 3.86 29.76 13.36
C LEU A 484 3.12 28.51 13.88
N LEU A 485 3.81 27.70 14.71
CA LEU A 485 3.24 26.50 15.31
C LEU A 485 2.05 26.81 16.24
N ALA A 486 2.13 27.90 17.01
CA ALA A 486 1.01 28.35 17.84
C ALA A 486 -0.24 28.74 17.03
N SER A 487 -0.07 29.19 15.79
CA SER A 487 -1.17 29.56 14.87
C SER A 487 -1.83 28.40 14.17
N VAL A 488 -1.29 27.17 14.29
CA VAL A 488 -1.87 25.95 13.71
C VAL A 488 -3.30 25.76 14.20
N LYS A 489 -4.23 25.56 13.26
CA LYS A 489 -5.61 25.18 13.54
C LYS A 489 -5.70 23.69 13.81
N THR A 490 -6.39 23.31 14.86
CA THR A 490 -6.71 21.90 15.11
C THR A 490 -7.70 21.37 14.07
N LEU A 491 -7.82 20.06 13.96
CA LEU A 491 -8.83 19.46 13.07
C LEU A 491 -10.26 19.89 13.48
N LYS A 492 -10.49 20.11 14.77
CA LYS A 492 -11.80 20.62 15.28
C LYS A 492 -12.07 22.06 14.84
N ASP A 493 -11.05 22.93 14.88
CA ASP A 493 -11.21 24.30 14.38
C ASP A 493 -11.58 24.30 12.88
N LEU A 494 -10.95 23.44 12.10
CA LEU A 494 -11.20 23.28 10.66
C LEU A 494 -12.58 22.66 10.37
N GLU A 495 -13.04 21.72 11.19
CA GLU A 495 -14.38 21.13 11.09
C GLU A 495 -15.45 22.21 11.33
N ILE A 496 -15.32 23.01 12.39
CA ILE A 496 -16.24 24.12 12.70
C ILE A 496 -16.28 25.16 11.57
N GLU A 497 -15.13 25.51 10.99
CA GLU A 497 -15.07 26.45 9.87
C GLU A 497 -15.77 25.89 8.62
N ARG A 498 -15.61 24.62 8.32
CA ARG A 498 -16.28 23.96 7.21
C ARG A 498 -17.79 23.96 7.39
N GLU A 499 -18.27 23.51 8.56
CA GLU A 499 -19.71 23.50 8.87
C GLU A 499 -20.35 24.90 8.79
N ALA A 500 -19.63 25.91 9.27
CA ALA A 500 -20.08 27.30 9.16
C ALA A 500 -20.15 27.80 7.70
N ALA A 501 -19.22 27.37 6.84
CA ALA A 501 -19.23 27.73 5.42
C ALA A 501 -20.37 27.02 4.66
N GLU A 502 -20.65 25.75 4.96
CA GLU A 502 -21.75 24.97 4.38
C GLU A 502 -23.11 25.59 4.76
N ALA A 503 -23.29 25.98 6.03
CA ALA A 503 -24.52 26.61 6.52
C ALA A 503 -24.83 27.99 5.89
N VAL A 504 -23.86 28.67 5.29
CA VAL A 504 -24.05 29.97 4.59
C VAL A 504 -24.45 29.74 3.13
N THR A 505 -24.20 28.55 2.58
CA THR A 505 -24.48 28.19 1.18
C THR A 505 -25.81 27.47 0.98
N GLU A 506 -26.47 27.02 2.04
CA GLU A 506 -27.87 26.54 2.10
C GLU A 506 -28.84 27.72 2.42
#